data_a48afcfd981d4a14db09dbc7570a2093
#
_entry.id   a48afcfd981d4a14db09dbc7570a2093
#
_cell.length_a   1.000
_cell.length_b   1.000
_cell.length_c   1.000
_cell.angle_alpha   90.00
_cell.angle_beta   90.00
_cell.angle_gamma   90.00
#
_symmetry.space_group_name_H-M   'P 1'
#
loop_
_entity.id
_entity.type
_entity.pdbx_description
1 polymer ?
#
loop_
_entity_poly.entity_id
_entity_poly.type
_entity_poly.pdbx_seq_one_letter_code
_entity_poly.pdbx_strand_id
1 'polypeptide(L)'
;HGTATRPVRPLHRMDSFSEGLSTTGRFRVQKMKGESGMGEYRIVATAAFGLESVVARELKGLGFEGVSSENGRLSFSGNVRDVAKANIWLRTADRVLIEIARFACSDFEELFQGVLKVPWENMIPFKGVVHVTGRSVKSKLSSVPACQSVVKKAVIEAMKRRYRSDAFPETGPRFGIEVSLHKDVATIDLNTSGPGLHKRGYRTGTGEAALKE
;
A
#
# COMPACT_ATOMS: atom_id res chain seq x y z
N HIS A 1 8.25 50.38 -11.62
CA HIS A 1 7.25 49.37 -12.01
C HIS A 1 7.36 48.19 -11.05
N GLY A 2 6.50 48.21 -10.01
CA GLY A 2 6.44 47.14 -9.03
C GLY A 2 5.44 46.08 -9.48
N THR A 3 5.89 44.84 -9.59
CA THR A 3 5.03 43.67 -9.79
C THR A 3 4.59 43.16 -8.41
N ALA A 4 3.31 43.39 -8.10
CA ALA A 4 2.69 42.92 -6.88
C ALA A 4 2.40 41.40 -7.01
N THR A 5 3.05 40.61 -6.19
CA THR A 5 2.80 39.18 -5.99
C THR A 5 1.50 39.06 -5.15
N ARG A 6 0.45 38.49 -5.74
CA ARG A 6 -0.79 38.16 -5.02
C ARG A 6 -0.58 37.01 -4.03
N PRO A 7 -1.04 37.11 -2.78
CA PRO A 7 -0.99 36.02 -1.84
C PRO A 7 -1.98 34.91 -2.23
N VAL A 8 -1.51 33.68 -2.24
CA VAL A 8 -2.30 32.47 -2.42
C VAL A 8 -3.19 32.29 -1.18
N ARG A 9 -4.51 32.30 -1.36
CA ARG A 9 -5.48 32.01 -0.29
C ARG A 9 -5.38 30.54 0.12
N PRO A 10 -5.40 30.21 1.43
CA PRO A 10 -5.54 28.85 1.89
C PRO A 10 -6.94 28.32 1.55
N LEU A 11 -6.99 27.15 0.91
CA LEU A 11 -8.21 26.45 0.57
C LEU A 11 -8.93 25.95 1.83
N HIS A 12 -10.19 26.27 1.90
CA HIS A 12 -11.18 25.90 2.89
C HIS A 12 -11.14 24.40 3.25
N ARG A 13 -11.16 24.17 4.54
CA ARG A 13 -11.50 22.93 5.25
C ARG A 13 -12.81 22.37 4.68
N MET A 14 -12.77 21.22 4.02
CA MET A 14 -13.97 20.42 3.76
C MET A 14 -14.06 19.37 4.87
N ASP A 15 -14.99 19.67 5.78
CA ASP A 15 -15.42 18.78 6.85
C ASP A 15 -16.24 17.61 6.31
N SER A 16 -16.13 16.50 7.02
CA SER A 16 -17.05 15.38 7.11
C SER A 16 -17.42 14.64 5.81
N PHE A 17 -16.68 13.56 5.52
CA PHE A 17 -17.26 12.43 4.82
C PHE A 17 -17.84 11.47 5.84
N SER A 18 -19.16 11.43 5.91
CA SER A 18 -19.97 10.50 6.69
C SER A 18 -19.71 9.06 6.26
N GLU A 19 -19.63 8.17 7.24
CA GLU A 19 -19.66 6.72 7.06
C GLU A 19 -20.97 6.31 6.37
N GLY A 20 -20.87 5.96 5.09
CA GLY A 20 -21.96 5.28 4.36
C GLY A 20 -21.90 3.78 4.66
N LEU A 21 -22.74 3.31 5.57
CA LEU A 21 -23.04 1.90 5.78
C LEU A 21 -23.75 1.36 4.53
N SER A 22 -23.03 0.65 3.67
CA SER A 22 -23.62 -0.23 2.67
C SER A 22 -23.55 -1.68 3.17
N THR A 23 -24.68 -2.36 3.18
CA THR A 23 -24.97 -3.64 3.83
C THR A 23 -24.42 -4.85 3.08
N THR A 24 -23.33 -4.76 2.33
CA THR A 24 -22.68 -5.92 1.70
C THR A 24 -21.20 -5.61 1.42
N GLY A 25 -20.34 -6.05 2.34
CA GLY A 25 -18.88 -5.93 2.18
C GLY A 25 -18.34 -4.61 2.71
N ARG A 26 -17.67 -4.65 3.87
CA ARG A 26 -17.09 -3.47 4.50
C ARG A 26 -16.03 -2.86 3.58
N PHE A 27 -16.37 -1.74 2.93
CA PHE A 27 -15.38 -0.88 2.27
C PHE A 27 -14.59 -0.15 3.35
N ARG A 28 -13.29 -0.46 3.46
CA ARG A 28 -12.39 0.21 4.39
C ARG A 28 -11.28 0.88 3.59
N VAL A 29 -11.20 2.21 3.67
CA VAL A 29 -10.02 2.97 3.27
C VAL A 29 -9.34 3.45 4.54
N GLN A 30 -8.05 3.23 4.65
CA GLN A 30 -7.28 3.70 5.79
C GLN A 30 -7.11 5.21 5.69
N LYS A 31 -7.60 5.97 6.70
CA LYS A 31 -7.39 7.41 6.80
C LYS A 31 -5.92 7.68 7.09
N MET A 32 -5.17 8.11 6.09
CA MET A 32 -3.86 8.70 6.31
C MET A 32 -4.07 10.13 6.81
N LYS A 33 -3.92 10.37 8.12
CA LYS A 33 -3.93 11.72 8.67
C LYS A 33 -2.62 12.41 8.28
N GLY A 34 -2.72 13.51 7.53
CA GLY A 34 -1.61 14.39 7.24
C GLY A 34 -1.09 15.06 8.51
N GLU A 35 0.19 15.38 8.48
CA GLU A 35 0.97 16.32 9.33
C GLU A 35 1.37 15.93 10.74
N SER A 36 0.75 15.01 11.46
CA SER A 36 1.20 14.68 12.83
C SER A 36 1.78 13.29 13.04
N GLY A 37 2.07 12.50 11.98
CA GLY A 37 2.80 11.23 12.09
C GLY A 37 2.19 10.14 13.00
N MET A 38 1.02 10.36 13.59
CA MET A 38 0.39 9.50 14.60
C MET A 38 -0.87 8.79 14.07
N GLY A 39 -0.95 8.54 12.75
CA GLY A 39 -1.96 7.66 12.19
C GLY A 39 -1.63 6.20 12.52
N GLU A 40 -2.61 5.44 12.98
CA GLU A 40 -2.48 3.99 13.14
C GLU A 40 -2.72 3.34 11.78
N TYR A 41 -1.75 2.57 11.30
CA TYR A 41 -1.80 1.84 10.04
C TYR A 41 -1.98 0.35 10.32
N ARG A 42 -2.71 -0.33 9.44
CA ARG A 42 -2.62 -1.79 9.36
C ARG A 42 -1.37 -2.14 8.54
N ILE A 43 -0.38 -2.65 9.23
CA ILE A 43 0.91 -3.05 8.64
C ILE A 43 0.85 -4.55 8.38
N VAL A 44 1.40 -4.98 7.25
CA VAL A 44 1.41 -6.38 6.84
C VAL A 44 2.84 -6.80 6.54
N ALA A 45 3.37 -7.76 7.28
CA ALA A 45 4.60 -8.45 6.93
C ALA A 45 4.25 -9.70 6.09
N THR A 46 4.90 -9.86 4.94
CA THR A 46 4.74 -11.07 4.13
C THR A 46 5.83 -12.08 4.46
N ALA A 47 5.47 -13.36 4.49
CA ALA A 47 6.39 -14.45 4.78
C ALA A 47 6.27 -15.56 3.74
N ALA A 48 7.35 -16.29 3.50
CA ALA A 48 7.29 -17.55 2.78
C ALA A 48 6.44 -18.55 3.56
N PHE A 49 5.75 -19.42 2.82
CA PHE A 49 4.89 -20.45 3.42
C PHE A 49 5.66 -21.30 4.44
N GLY A 50 5.08 -21.45 5.62
CA GLY A 50 5.68 -22.19 6.74
C GLY A 50 6.59 -21.37 7.66
N LEU A 51 6.94 -20.13 7.30
CA LEU A 51 7.73 -19.23 8.15
C LEU A 51 6.89 -18.23 8.95
N GLU A 52 5.56 -18.28 8.84
CA GLU A 52 4.66 -17.33 9.50
C GLU A 52 4.85 -17.29 11.03
N SER A 53 5.05 -18.45 11.65
CA SER A 53 5.28 -18.54 13.10
C SER A 53 6.60 -17.89 13.53
N VAL A 54 7.61 -17.95 12.67
CA VAL A 54 8.92 -17.33 12.94
C VAL A 54 8.81 -15.82 12.84
N VAL A 55 8.21 -15.30 11.77
CA VAL A 55 7.94 -13.85 11.61
C VAL A 55 7.05 -13.32 12.73
N ALA A 56 6.02 -14.09 13.16
CA ALA A 56 5.17 -13.71 14.28
C ALA A 56 5.97 -13.58 15.59
N ARG A 57 6.93 -14.46 15.82
CA ARG A 57 7.84 -14.40 16.98
C ARG A 57 8.75 -13.18 16.91
N GLU A 58 9.31 -12.89 15.74
CA GLU A 58 10.10 -11.67 15.54
C GLU A 58 9.30 -10.40 15.81
N LEU A 59 8.07 -10.31 15.27
CA LEU A 59 7.18 -9.17 15.51
C LEU A 59 6.88 -8.98 17.01
N LYS A 60 6.56 -10.07 17.71
CA LYS A 60 6.34 -10.03 19.18
C LYS A 60 7.61 -9.61 19.92
N GLY A 61 8.77 -10.11 19.53
CA GLY A 61 10.06 -9.71 20.10
C GLY A 61 10.40 -8.24 19.89
N LEU A 62 9.88 -7.64 18.81
CA LEU A 62 9.95 -6.20 18.55
C LEU A 62 8.90 -5.38 19.31
N GLY A 63 8.03 -6.01 20.11
CA GLY A 63 7.00 -5.33 20.91
C GLY A 63 5.71 -5.03 20.13
N PHE A 64 5.48 -5.66 18.99
CA PHE A 64 4.20 -5.55 18.28
C PHE A 64 3.16 -6.51 18.88
N GLU A 65 2.01 -5.97 19.22
CA GLU A 65 0.88 -6.71 19.79
C GLU A 65 -0.20 -6.96 18.72
N GLY A 66 -1.17 -7.85 19.02
CA GLY A 66 -2.30 -8.12 18.15
C GLY A 66 -1.93 -8.69 16.78
N VAL A 67 -0.77 -9.36 16.67
CA VAL A 67 -0.31 -9.96 15.41
C VAL A 67 -1.25 -11.09 15.00
N SER A 68 -1.89 -10.95 13.84
CA SER A 68 -2.70 -12.00 13.22
C SER A 68 -2.01 -12.54 11.97
N SER A 69 -2.10 -13.84 11.75
CA SER A 69 -1.48 -14.52 10.60
C SER A 69 -2.55 -15.16 9.72
N GLU A 70 -2.47 -14.91 8.42
CA GLU A 70 -3.37 -15.49 7.43
C GLU A 70 -2.63 -15.64 6.08
N ASN A 71 -2.53 -16.86 5.57
CA ASN A 71 -2.02 -17.14 4.21
C ASN A 71 -0.68 -16.46 3.86
N GLY A 72 0.34 -16.58 4.69
CA GLY A 72 1.65 -15.98 4.46
C GLY A 72 1.69 -14.46 4.70
N ARG A 73 0.64 -13.89 5.32
CA ARG A 73 0.54 -12.47 5.66
C ARG A 73 0.33 -12.32 7.16
N LEU A 74 1.18 -11.55 7.81
CA LEU A 74 1.05 -11.23 9.22
C LEU A 74 0.66 -9.76 9.35
N SER A 75 -0.50 -9.49 9.93
CA SER A 75 -0.98 -8.12 10.11
C SER A 75 -0.94 -7.69 11.57
N PHE A 76 -0.56 -6.44 11.78
CA PHE A 76 -0.49 -5.77 13.08
C PHE A 76 -0.76 -4.28 12.91
N SER A 77 -1.07 -3.60 14.00
CA SER A 77 -1.28 -2.15 14.01
C SER A 77 -0.01 -1.42 14.41
N GLY A 78 0.21 -0.23 13.82
CA GLY A 78 1.35 0.61 14.17
C GLY A 78 1.37 1.92 13.40
N ASN A 79 2.33 2.77 13.71
CA ASN A 79 2.54 4.06 13.06
C ASN A 79 3.70 4.02 12.04
N VAL A 80 4.07 5.15 11.44
CA VAL A 80 5.16 5.23 10.45
C VAL A 80 6.51 4.77 11.02
N ARG A 81 6.78 5.03 12.32
CA ARG A 81 8.01 4.57 12.97
C ARG A 81 8.03 3.04 13.10
N ASP A 82 6.87 2.45 13.33
CA ASP A 82 6.71 1.00 13.41
C ASP A 82 6.90 0.34 12.03
N VAL A 83 6.47 0.99 10.96
CA VAL A 83 6.78 0.55 9.58
C VAL A 83 8.29 0.56 9.36
N ALA A 84 8.98 1.64 9.75
CA ALA A 84 10.44 1.72 9.62
C ALA A 84 11.14 0.67 10.49
N LYS A 85 10.70 0.51 11.75
CA LYS A 85 11.21 -0.51 12.68
C LYS A 85 11.07 -1.92 12.12
N ALA A 86 9.90 -2.27 11.57
CA ALA A 86 9.65 -3.56 10.95
C ALA A 86 10.56 -3.78 9.72
N ASN A 87 10.73 -2.76 8.85
CA ASN A 87 11.62 -2.84 7.70
C ASN A 87 13.09 -3.04 8.08
N ILE A 88 13.54 -2.49 9.20
CA ILE A 88 14.95 -2.60 9.65
C ILE A 88 15.21 -3.93 10.34
N TRP A 89 14.32 -4.36 11.22
CA TRP A 89 14.60 -5.43 12.18
C TRP A 89 14.06 -6.81 11.79
N LEU A 90 13.03 -6.91 10.93
CA LEU A 90 12.56 -8.23 10.48
C LEU A 90 13.60 -8.90 9.58
N ARG A 91 13.90 -10.16 9.87
CA ARG A 91 14.92 -10.97 9.17
C ARG A 91 14.32 -12.04 8.27
N THR A 92 13.17 -12.59 8.66
CA THR A 92 12.52 -13.70 7.96
C THR A 92 11.32 -13.28 7.12
N ALA A 93 10.87 -12.03 7.23
CA ALA A 93 9.85 -11.49 6.37
C ALA A 93 10.40 -11.14 4.97
N ASP A 94 9.57 -11.32 3.93
CA ASP A 94 9.93 -10.93 2.55
C ASP A 94 9.74 -9.41 2.33
N ARG A 95 8.62 -8.84 2.80
CA ARG A 95 8.27 -7.41 2.64
C ARG A 95 7.43 -6.91 3.80
N VAL A 96 7.47 -5.61 3.99
CA VAL A 96 6.55 -4.87 4.86
C VAL A 96 5.67 -3.98 3.98
N LEU A 97 4.37 -4.10 4.13
CA LEU A 97 3.35 -3.40 3.36
C LEU A 97 2.46 -2.60 4.30
N ILE A 98 1.82 -1.56 3.79
CA ILE A 98 0.71 -0.88 4.48
C ILE A 98 -0.57 -1.19 3.72
N GLU A 99 -1.57 -1.80 4.39
CA GLU A 99 -2.89 -2.02 3.81
C GLU A 99 -3.61 -0.66 3.67
N ILE A 100 -3.82 -0.23 2.43
CA ILE A 100 -4.43 1.07 2.12
C ILE A 100 -5.94 0.96 2.01
N ALA A 101 -6.43 -0.08 1.33
CA ALA A 101 -7.86 -0.30 1.17
C ALA A 101 -8.18 -1.80 1.11
N ARG A 102 -9.37 -2.15 1.59
CA ARG A 102 -9.94 -3.50 1.49
C ARG A 102 -11.44 -3.41 1.22
N PHE A 103 -11.91 -4.09 0.18
CA PHE A 103 -13.30 -4.04 -0.24
C PHE A 103 -13.71 -5.28 -1.04
N ALA A 104 -15.02 -5.58 -1.06
CA ALA A 104 -15.57 -6.61 -1.92
C ALA A 104 -15.42 -6.19 -3.39
N CYS A 105 -15.08 -7.12 -4.25
CA CYS A 105 -14.77 -6.83 -5.63
C CYS A 105 -14.98 -8.10 -6.49
N SER A 106 -16.01 -8.08 -7.33
CA SER A 106 -16.39 -9.18 -8.20
C SER A 106 -16.17 -8.89 -9.69
N ASP A 107 -15.98 -7.63 -10.07
CA ASP A 107 -15.74 -7.17 -11.43
C ASP A 107 -14.71 -6.03 -11.51
N PHE A 108 -14.31 -5.66 -12.73
CA PHE A 108 -13.29 -4.63 -12.95
C PHE A 108 -13.76 -3.22 -12.61
N GLU A 109 -15.08 -2.94 -12.72
CA GLU A 109 -15.62 -1.63 -12.37
C GLU A 109 -15.60 -1.41 -10.86
N GLU A 110 -15.99 -2.42 -10.07
CA GLU A 110 -15.88 -2.37 -8.62
C GLU A 110 -14.43 -2.21 -8.16
N LEU A 111 -13.48 -2.90 -8.83
CA LEU A 111 -12.06 -2.73 -8.59
C LEU A 111 -11.60 -1.30 -8.87
N PHE A 112 -11.97 -0.76 -10.04
CA PHE A 112 -11.62 0.60 -10.44
C PHE A 112 -12.17 1.64 -9.47
N GLN A 113 -13.47 1.58 -9.15
CA GLN A 113 -14.13 2.52 -8.25
C GLN A 113 -13.61 2.42 -6.82
N GLY A 114 -13.31 1.21 -6.34
CA GLY A 114 -12.72 1.01 -5.02
C GLY A 114 -11.34 1.65 -4.89
N VAL A 115 -10.49 1.50 -5.89
CA VAL A 115 -9.14 2.10 -5.92
C VAL A 115 -9.20 3.61 -6.12
N LEU A 116 -10.14 4.10 -6.93
CA LEU A 116 -10.31 5.53 -7.22
C LEU A 116 -10.70 6.36 -5.99
N LYS A 117 -11.35 5.74 -4.98
CA LYS A 117 -11.74 6.40 -3.72
C LYS A 117 -10.57 6.65 -2.77
N VAL A 118 -9.42 6.05 -3.01
CA VAL A 118 -8.21 6.22 -2.18
C VAL A 118 -7.56 7.56 -2.49
N PRO A 119 -7.17 8.36 -1.48
CA PRO A 119 -6.49 9.64 -1.68
C PRO A 119 -5.00 9.45 -2.01
N TRP A 120 -4.71 8.97 -3.21
CA TRP A 120 -3.36 8.63 -3.67
C TRP A 120 -2.39 9.80 -3.66
N GLU A 121 -2.89 11.02 -3.87
CA GLU A 121 -2.12 12.26 -3.84
C GLU A 121 -1.45 12.57 -2.48
N ASN A 122 -1.95 11.96 -1.39
CA ASN A 122 -1.32 12.08 -0.07
C ASN A 122 -0.13 11.13 0.11
N MET A 123 0.03 10.16 -0.79
CA MET A 123 1.06 9.13 -0.73
C MET A 123 2.05 9.22 -1.88
N ILE A 124 1.58 9.58 -3.07
CA ILE A 124 2.36 9.56 -4.30
C ILE A 124 2.54 10.99 -4.80
N PRO A 125 3.76 11.54 -4.80
CA PRO A 125 4.02 12.87 -5.31
C PRO A 125 3.87 12.92 -6.83
N PHE A 126 3.72 14.12 -7.40
CA PHE A 126 3.51 14.36 -8.83
C PHE A 126 4.50 13.63 -9.76
N LYS A 127 5.77 13.51 -9.34
CA LYS A 127 6.83 12.85 -10.11
C LYS A 127 6.94 11.33 -9.82
N GLY A 128 6.12 10.80 -8.92
CA GLY A 128 6.20 9.40 -8.50
C GLY A 128 5.89 8.41 -9.62
N VAL A 129 6.63 7.29 -9.64
CA VAL A 129 6.43 6.19 -10.60
C VAL A 129 5.54 5.14 -9.97
N VAL A 130 4.36 4.92 -10.54
CA VAL A 130 3.41 3.90 -10.05
C VAL A 130 3.72 2.56 -10.68
N HIS A 131 4.03 1.57 -9.86
CA HIS A 131 4.23 0.19 -10.27
C HIS A 131 3.27 -0.73 -9.55
N VAL A 132 2.43 -1.44 -10.31
CA VAL A 132 1.42 -2.34 -9.75
C VAL A 132 1.84 -3.79 -9.96
N THR A 133 1.85 -4.55 -8.87
CA THR A 133 1.96 -6.01 -8.88
C THR A 133 0.66 -6.62 -8.36
N GLY A 134 0.39 -7.89 -8.67
CA GLY A 134 -0.88 -8.46 -8.24
C GLY A 134 -0.86 -9.97 -8.12
N ARG A 135 -1.87 -10.46 -7.42
CA ARG A 135 -2.21 -11.88 -7.34
C ARG A 135 -3.72 -12.05 -7.23
N SER A 136 -4.24 -13.15 -7.76
CA SER A 136 -5.64 -13.51 -7.63
C SER A 136 -5.77 -14.99 -7.28
N VAL A 137 -6.54 -15.28 -6.23
CA VAL A 137 -6.78 -16.65 -5.77
C VAL A 137 -8.25 -16.82 -5.42
N LYS A 138 -8.91 -17.79 -6.04
CA LYS A 138 -10.33 -18.12 -5.79
C LYS A 138 -11.26 -16.91 -5.94
N SER A 139 -11.01 -16.05 -6.95
CA SER A 139 -11.79 -14.85 -7.24
C SER A 139 -12.25 -14.85 -8.69
N LYS A 140 -13.37 -14.20 -8.98
CA LYS A 140 -13.93 -14.05 -10.34
C LYS A 140 -12.95 -13.32 -11.25
N LEU A 141 -12.27 -12.32 -10.75
CA LEU A 141 -11.21 -11.62 -11.45
C LEU A 141 -9.91 -12.45 -11.40
N SER A 142 -9.75 -13.34 -12.38
CA SER A 142 -8.59 -14.25 -12.48
C SER A 142 -7.41 -13.67 -13.25
N SER A 143 -7.65 -12.72 -14.18
CA SER A 143 -6.58 -12.11 -14.99
C SER A 143 -5.78 -11.08 -14.20
N VAL A 144 -4.65 -11.49 -13.63
CA VAL A 144 -3.75 -10.62 -12.88
C VAL A 144 -3.27 -9.42 -13.69
N PRO A 145 -2.82 -9.55 -14.97
CA PRO A 145 -2.40 -8.40 -15.77
C PRO A 145 -3.53 -7.38 -15.97
N ALA A 146 -4.77 -7.84 -16.19
CA ALA A 146 -5.93 -6.94 -16.32
C ALA A 146 -6.21 -6.19 -15.02
N CYS A 147 -6.17 -6.88 -13.87
CA CYS A 147 -6.33 -6.24 -12.56
C CYS A 147 -5.25 -5.18 -12.31
N GLN A 148 -3.98 -5.48 -12.62
CA GLN A 148 -2.87 -4.52 -12.49
C GLN A 148 -3.09 -3.28 -13.36
N SER A 149 -3.55 -3.45 -14.60
CA SER A 149 -3.84 -2.34 -15.52
C SER A 149 -4.99 -1.47 -15.01
N VAL A 150 -6.07 -2.09 -14.51
CA VAL A 150 -7.22 -1.38 -13.94
C VAL A 150 -6.80 -0.59 -12.69
N VAL A 151 -6.04 -1.20 -11.79
CA VAL A 151 -5.53 -0.52 -10.58
C VAL A 151 -4.63 0.64 -10.96
N LYS A 152 -3.66 0.45 -11.89
CA LYS A 152 -2.79 1.55 -12.35
C LYS A 152 -3.61 2.70 -12.94
N LYS A 153 -4.59 2.40 -13.78
CA LYS A 153 -5.49 3.40 -14.38
C LYS A 153 -6.25 4.19 -13.29
N ALA A 154 -6.82 3.50 -12.30
CA ALA A 154 -7.58 4.14 -11.24
C ALA A 154 -6.71 5.07 -10.38
N VAL A 155 -5.48 4.66 -10.05
CA VAL A 155 -4.50 5.49 -9.32
C VAL A 155 -4.18 6.76 -10.12
N ILE A 156 -3.86 6.62 -11.41
CA ILE A 156 -3.54 7.76 -12.28
C ILE A 156 -4.74 8.70 -12.41
N GLU A 157 -5.95 8.19 -12.58
CA GLU A 157 -7.16 9.03 -12.63
C GLU A 157 -7.43 9.79 -11.30
N ALA A 158 -7.18 9.16 -10.16
CA ALA A 158 -7.26 9.86 -8.87
C ALA A 158 -6.23 10.98 -8.77
N MET A 159 -4.99 10.72 -9.19
CA MET A 159 -3.91 11.72 -9.21
C MET A 159 -4.21 12.87 -10.17
N LYS A 160 -4.76 12.62 -11.38
CA LYS A 160 -5.14 13.66 -12.34
C LYS A 160 -6.12 14.67 -11.73
N ARG A 161 -7.12 14.19 -11.00
CA ARG A 161 -8.11 15.06 -10.34
C ARG A 161 -7.45 16.03 -9.37
N ARG A 162 -6.47 15.58 -8.62
CA ARG A 162 -5.79 16.40 -7.61
C ARG A 162 -4.75 17.33 -8.21
N TYR A 163 -3.90 16.80 -9.08
CA TYR A 163 -2.81 17.58 -9.68
C TYR A 163 -3.25 18.42 -10.89
N ARG A 164 -4.48 18.22 -11.39
CA ARG A 164 -5.03 18.89 -12.58
C ARG A 164 -4.08 18.78 -13.79
N SER A 165 -3.50 17.61 -13.98
CA SER A 165 -2.56 17.30 -15.05
C SER A 165 -2.91 15.95 -15.67
N ASP A 166 -2.88 15.87 -17.00
CA ASP A 166 -3.12 14.63 -17.73
C ASP A 166 -1.86 13.77 -17.91
N ALA A 167 -0.68 14.37 -17.71
CA ALA A 167 0.60 13.70 -17.86
C ALA A 167 1.43 13.79 -16.58
N PHE A 168 2.06 12.67 -16.23
CA PHE A 168 2.99 12.58 -15.10
C PHE A 168 4.37 12.24 -15.63
N PRO A 169 5.43 12.97 -15.19
CA PRO A 169 6.78 12.81 -15.75
C PRO A 169 7.46 11.48 -15.36
N GLU A 170 6.93 10.75 -14.40
CA GLU A 170 7.47 9.45 -13.92
C GLU A 170 9.02 9.46 -13.69
N THR A 171 9.57 10.56 -13.18
CA THR A 171 11.01 10.75 -12.96
C THR A 171 11.42 10.65 -11.48
N GLY A 172 10.45 10.46 -10.61
CA GLY A 172 10.63 10.41 -9.16
C GLY A 172 10.79 9.00 -8.60
N PRO A 173 10.64 8.84 -7.29
CA PRO A 173 10.74 7.54 -6.64
C PRO A 173 9.62 6.59 -7.08
N ARG A 174 9.94 5.29 -7.06
CA ARG A 174 9.00 4.23 -7.41
C ARG A 174 8.12 3.85 -6.22
N PHE A 175 6.81 3.86 -6.44
CA PHE A 175 5.79 3.41 -5.50
C PHE A 175 5.22 2.07 -5.95
N GLY A 176 5.51 1.02 -5.19
CA GLY A 176 4.98 -0.31 -5.42
C GLY A 176 3.58 -0.44 -4.81
N ILE A 177 2.60 -0.76 -5.61
CA ILE A 177 1.23 -1.07 -5.16
C ILE A 177 1.00 -2.55 -5.42
N GLU A 178 0.57 -3.28 -4.38
CA GLU A 178 0.23 -4.69 -4.51
C GLU A 178 -1.30 -4.85 -4.44
N VAL A 179 -1.90 -5.44 -5.47
CA VAL A 179 -3.31 -5.82 -5.48
C VAL A 179 -3.43 -7.32 -5.22
N SER A 180 -4.14 -7.68 -4.17
CA SER A 180 -4.42 -9.07 -3.81
C SER A 180 -5.92 -9.32 -3.84
N LEU A 181 -6.36 -10.22 -4.71
CA LEU A 181 -7.73 -10.68 -4.80
C LEU A 181 -7.85 -12.06 -4.17
N HIS A 182 -8.70 -12.19 -3.18
CA HIS A 182 -8.96 -13.47 -2.53
C HIS A 182 -10.44 -13.60 -2.17
N LYS A 183 -11.12 -14.60 -2.75
CA LYS A 183 -12.56 -14.86 -2.54
C LYS A 183 -13.40 -13.58 -2.79
N ASP A 184 -13.19 -12.93 -3.91
CA ASP A 184 -13.86 -11.70 -4.33
C ASP A 184 -13.71 -10.53 -3.33
N VAL A 185 -12.61 -10.50 -2.59
CA VAL A 185 -12.19 -9.37 -1.78
C VAL A 185 -10.87 -8.83 -2.31
N ALA A 186 -10.85 -7.56 -2.69
CA ALA A 186 -9.64 -6.85 -3.08
C ALA A 186 -8.98 -6.24 -1.85
N THR A 187 -7.67 -6.43 -1.73
CA THR A 187 -6.81 -5.74 -0.78
C THR A 187 -5.75 -4.98 -1.57
N ILE A 188 -5.63 -3.70 -1.28
CA ILE A 188 -4.67 -2.79 -1.92
C ILE A 188 -3.63 -2.41 -0.89
N ASP A 189 -2.39 -2.77 -1.15
CA ASP A 189 -1.27 -2.55 -0.25
C ASP A 189 -0.22 -1.62 -0.88
N LEU A 190 0.39 -0.76 -0.09
CA LEU A 190 1.56 0.04 -0.47
C LEU A 190 2.82 -0.67 0.03
N ASN A 191 3.73 -0.99 -0.89
CA ASN A 191 5.00 -1.63 -0.57
C ASN A 191 5.99 -0.61 0.01
N THR A 192 6.47 -0.84 1.23
CA THR A 192 7.42 0.03 1.93
C THR A 192 8.85 -0.52 1.92
N SER A 193 9.06 -1.76 1.48
CA SER A 193 10.36 -2.43 1.47
C SER A 193 11.09 -2.36 0.12
N GLY A 194 10.42 -1.87 -0.92
CA GLY A 194 10.98 -1.88 -2.28
C GLY A 194 11.17 -3.30 -2.83
N PRO A 195 12.39 -3.70 -3.25
CA PRO A 195 12.65 -5.00 -3.89
C PRO A 195 12.43 -6.21 -2.98
N GLY A 196 12.45 -6.04 -1.69
CA GLY A 196 12.29 -7.08 -0.67
C GLY A 196 13.41 -7.04 0.37
N LEU A 197 13.08 -7.49 1.58
CA LEU A 197 13.98 -7.38 2.73
C LEU A 197 15.25 -8.20 2.60
N HIS A 198 15.21 -9.30 1.86
CA HIS A 198 16.38 -10.13 1.56
C HIS A 198 17.42 -9.46 0.62
N LYS A 199 17.11 -8.30 0.05
CA LYS A 199 18.01 -7.53 -0.84
C LYS A 199 18.61 -6.31 -0.13
N ARG A 200 18.92 -6.43 1.15
CA ARG A 200 19.51 -5.34 1.94
C ARG A 200 21.00 -5.10 1.66
N GLY A 201 21.64 -5.99 0.91
CA GLY A 201 23.06 -5.85 0.54
C GLY A 201 24.04 -6.20 1.65
N TYR A 202 23.65 -7.02 2.61
CA TYR A 202 24.58 -7.48 3.66
C TYR A 202 25.65 -8.43 3.13
N ARG A 203 25.36 -9.14 2.04
CA ARG A 203 26.34 -10.01 1.37
C ARG A 203 27.09 -9.25 0.30
N THR A 204 28.40 -9.22 0.43
CA THR A 204 29.32 -8.60 -0.54
C THR A 204 29.76 -9.54 -1.65
N GLY A 205 29.57 -10.85 -1.50
CA GLY A 205 29.86 -11.87 -2.50
C GLY A 205 28.75 -12.91 -2.57
N THR A 206 28.14 -13.06 -3.74
CA THR A 206 27.09 -14.07 -3.99
C THR A 206 27.57 -15.05 -5.05
N GLY A 207 27.54 -16.37 -4.74
CA GLY A 207 27.69 -17.42 -5.75
C GLY A 207 26.41 -17.55 -6.60
N GLU A 208 26.47 -18.34 -7.68
CA GLU A 208 25.35 -18.51 -8.64
C GLU A 208 24.05 -19.03 -8.02
N ALA A 209 24.07 -19.70 -6.87
CA ALA A 209 22.92 -20.27 -6.18
C ALA A 209 22.85 -19.86 -4.70
N ALA A 210 23.10 -18.59 -4.40
CA ALA A 210 23.07 -18.10 -3.04
C ALA A 210 21.66 -18.20 -2.40
N LEU A 211 21.61 -18.65 -1.14
CA LEU A 211 20.38 -18.57 -0.35
C LEU A 211 19.97 -17.10 -0.16
N LYS A 212 18.68 -16.85 0.03
CA LYS A 212 18.19 -15.52 0.40
C LYS A 212 18.87 -15.03 1.68
N GLU A 213 19.18 -13.74 1.73
CA GLU A 213 19.65 -13.05 2.95
C GLU A 213 18.60 -13.05 4.05
#